data_b081ac5306e9f333e5678feceaaced4e
#
_entry.id   b081ac5306e9f333e5678feceaaced4e
#
_cell.length_a   1.000
_cell.length_b   1.000
_cell.length_c   1.000
_cell.angle_alpha   90.00
_cell.angle_beta   90.00
_cell.angle_gamma   90.00
#
_symmetry.space_group_name_H-M   'P 1'
#
loop_
_entity.id
_entity.type
_entity.pdbx_description
1 polymer ?
#
loop_
_entity_poly.entity_id
_entity_poly.type
_entity_poly.pdbx_seq_one_letter_code
_entity_poly.pdbx_strand_id
1 'polypeptide(L)'
;MSFDDLESNSVNLGLLWENTYVGVPIQFMTDKAVTASIEKVMGGPSSNDYYAAAVYYLEADKDINKAKMWIDKAIEMRDQPAFWYYRQQSLIYAKSGDKKGAIAAAKKSLDLATEAGNEDYIALNKKSISVWEGKPMSDK
;
A
#
# COMPACT_ATOMS: atom_id res chain seq x y z
N MET A 1 -35.16 3.95 29.45
CA MET A 1 -33.88 4.14 28.73
C MET A 1 -34.12 5.15 27.64
N SER A 2 -33.38 6.23 27.62
CA SER A 2 -33.48 7.29 26.61
C SER A 2 -32.08 7.75 26.19
N PHE A 3 -31.98 8.36 25.01
CA PHE A 3 -30.78 9.08 24.62
C PHE A 3 -31.10 10.56 24.69
N ASP A 4 -30.44 11.25 25.58
CA ASP A 4 -30.65 12.67 25.86
C ASP A 4 -29.40 13.48 25.49
N ASP A 5 -29.54 14.79 25.28
CA ASP A 5 -28.44 15.70 24.99
C ASP A 5 -27.55 15.23 23.82
N LEU A 6 -28.19 14.97 22.66
CA LEU A 6 -27.47 14.58 21.45
C LEU A 6 -26.65 15.74 20.89
N GLU A 7 -25.34 15.65 20.99
CA GLU A 7 -24.37 16.57 20.39
C GLU A 7 -23.61 15.90 19.24
N SER A 8 -22.79 16.68 18.53
CA SER A 8 -22.00 16.18 17.40
C SER A 8 -21.06 15.01 17.76
N ASN A 9 -20.55 14.98 19.00
CA ASN A 9 -19.52 14.04 19.46
C ASN A 9 -19.90 13.33 20.77
N SER A 10 -21.10 13.56 21.30
CA SER A 10 -21.55 12.95 22.54
C SER A 10 -23.05 12.73 22.61
N VAL A 11 -23.43 11.78 23.43
CA VAL A 11 -24.82 11.51 23.80
C VAL A 11 -24.88 11.03 25.25
N ASN A 12 -25.91 11.42 25.98
CA ASN A 12 -26.17 10.88 27.31
C ASN A 12 -27.14 9.69 27.21
N LEU A 13 -26.72 8.53 27.68
CA LEU A 13 -27.60 7.38 27.88
C LEU A 13 -28.28 7.52 29.24
N GLY A 14 -29.56 7.91 29.23
CA GLY A 14 -30.39 8.04 30.41
C GLY A 14 -30.99 6.70 30.87
N LEU A 15 -30.72 6.30 32.07
CA LEU A 15 -31.31 5.15 32.73
C LEU A 15 -32.19 5.64 33.87
N LEU A 16 -33.50 5.42 33.75
CA LEU A 16 -34.47 5.73 34.79
C LEU A 16 -34.93 4.44 35.47
N TRP A 17 -34.68 4.39 36.79
CA TRP A 17 -35.14 3.29 37.64
C TRP A 17 -35.94 3.87 38.79
N GLU A 18 -37.22 3.57 38.81
CA GLU A 18 -38.17 4.17 39.77
C GLU A 18 -38.08 5.71 39.73
N ASN A 19 -37.56 6.32 40.78
CA ASN A 19 -37.35 7.77 40.88
C ASN A 19 -35.88 8.19 40.78
N THR A 20 -35.00 7.30 40.34
CA THR A 20 -33.57 7.55 40.18
C THR A 20 -33.22 7.64 38.73
N TYR A 21 -32.66 8.77 38.29
CA TYR A 21 -32.10 8.96 36.94
C TYR A 21 -30.57 8.91 37.00
N VAL A 22 -29.99 8.10 36.12
CA VAL A 22 -28.54 8.01 35.93
C VAL A 22 -28.24 8.32 34.47
N GLY A 23 -27.51 9.39 34.22
CA GLY A 23 -26.99 9.75 32.90
C GLY A 23 -25.56 9.22 32.73
N VAL A 24 -25.33 8.41 31.70
CA VAL A 24 -23.99 7.92 31.33
C VAL A 24 -23.57 8.67 30.07
N PRO A 25 -22.56 9.57 30.15
CA PRO A 25 -22.05 10.26 28.97
C PRO A 25 -21.26 9.29 28.08
N ILE A 26 -21.66 9.19 26.82
CA ILE A 26 -20.96 8.42 25.79
C ILE A 26 -20.33 9.44 24.84
N GLN A 27 -19.02 9.43 24.73
CA GLN A 27 -18.28 10.25 23.79
C GLN A 27 -17.84 9.43 22.58
N PHE A 28 -18.05 9.96 21.40
CA PHE A 28 -17.60 9.38 20.14
C PHE A 28 -16.30 10.07 19.69
N MET A 29 -15.28 9.30 19.37
CA MET A 29 -14.06 9.86 18.75
C MET A 29 -14.25 10.16 17.25
N THR A 30 -15.45 10.56 16.87
CA THR A 30 -15.85 10.79 15.47
C THR A 30 -15.02 11.89 14.84
N ASP A 31 -14.81 12.99 15.55
CA ASP A 31 -14.04 14.14 15.03
C ASP A 31 -12.60 13.76 14.66
N LYS A 32 -11.90 13.03 15.54
CA LYS A 32 -10.54 12.57 15.26
C LYS A 32 -10.46 11.64 14.06
N ALA A 33 -11.41 10.71 13.93
CA ALA A 33 -11.45 9.78 12.81
C ALA A 33 -11.82 10.48 11.50
N VAL A 34 -12.78 11.41 11.54
CA VAL A 34 -13.20 12.22 10.38
C VAL A 34 -12.09 13.17 9.94
N THR A 35 -11.45 13.86 10.87
CA THR A 35 -10.32 14.77 10.56
C THR A 35 -9.17 14.02 9.92
N ALA A 36 -8.77 12.86 10.47
CA ALA A 36 -7.73 12.02 9.87
C ALA A 36 -8.11 11.52 8.46
N SER A 37 -9.39 11.19 8.24
CA SER A 37 -9.88 10.81 6.91
C SER A 37 -9.87 11.97 5.92
N ILE A 38 -10.26 13.16 6.37
CA ILE A 38 -10.21 14.39 5.56
C ILE A 38 -8.76 14.72 5.17
N GLU A 39 -7.84 14.70 6.12
CA GLU A 39 -6.40 14.92 5.86
C GLU A 39 -5.84 13.94 4.85
N LYS A 40 -6.19 12.65 4.97
CA LYS A 40 -5.80 11.61 4.02
C LYS A 40 -6.31 11.89 2.60
N VAL A 41 -7.58 12.26 2.46
CA VAL A 41 -8.19 12.54 1.15
C VAL A 41 -7.65 13.84 0.56
N MET A 42 -7.47 14.89 1.37
CA MET A 42 -6.95 16.18 0.93
C MET A 42 -5.45 16.14 0.62
N GLY A 43 -4.71 15.22 1.24
CA GLY A 43 -3.29 14.96 0.94
C GLY A 43 -3.05 14.24 -0.38
N GLY A 44 -4.10 13.78 -1.06
CA GLY A 44 -4.03 13.02 -2.31
C GLY A 44 -3.69 11.55 -2.10
N PRO A 45 -3.47 10.79 -3.21
CA PRO A 45 -3.17 9.36 -3.13
C PRO A 45 -1.87 9.09 -2.37
N SER A 46 -1.90 8.10 -1.50
CA SER A 46 -0.71 7.64 -0.77
C SER A 46 0.20 6.78 -1.66
N SER A 47 1.44 6.54 -1.20
CA SER A 47 2.34 5.58 -1.85
C SER A 47 1.68 4.20 -2.05
N ASN A 48 0.88 3.73 -1.09
CA ASN A 48 0.16 2.46 -1.21
C ASN A 48 -0.94 2.51 -2.29
N ASP A 49 -1.63 3.63 -2.44
CA ASP A 49 -2.67 3.79 -3.47
C ASP A 49 -2.05 3.77 -4.87
N TYR A 50 -0.91 4.45 -5.07
CA TYR A 50 -0.14 4.39 -6.31
C TYR A 50 0.40 2.98 -6.60
N TYR A 51 0.91 2.28 -5.58
CA TYR A 51 1.37 0.90 -5.72
C TYR A 51 0.24 -0.03 -6.15
N ALA A 52 -0.91 0.01 -5.45
CA ALA A 52 -2.06 -0.84 -5.75
C ALA A 52 -2.61 -0.57 -7.17
N ALA A 53 -2.68 0.69 -7.58
CA ALA A 53 -3.09 1.06 -8.93
C ALA A 53 -2.12 0.55 -9.99
N ALA A 54 -0.81 0.64 -9.76
CA ALA A 54 0.21 0.15 -10.69
C ALA A 54 0.13 -1.38 -10.84
N VAL A 55 -0.01 -2.11 -9.74
CA VAL A 55 -0.16 -3.58 -9.75
C VAL A 55 -1.43 -3.98 -10.50
N TYR A 56 -2.56 -3.35 -10.20
CA TYR A 56 -3.82 -3.62 -10.90
C TYR A 56 -3.70 -3.40 -12.43
N TYR A 57 -3.04 -2.32 -12.86
CA TYR A 57 -2.84 -2.04 -14.29
C TYR A 57 -1.92 -3.05 -14.98
N LEU A 58 -0.92 -3.56 -14.25
CA LEU A 58 -0.05 -4.63 -14.74
C LEU A 58 -0.83 -5.94 -14.91
N GLU A 59 -1.61 -6.34 -13.91
CA GLU A 59 -2.36 -7.62 -13.89
C GLU A 59 -3.56 -7.62 -14.84
N ALA A 60 -4.27 -6.50 -14.92
CA ALA A 60 -5.42 -6.33 -15.79
C ALA A 60 -5.07 -5.97 -17.25
N ASP A 61 -3.78 -6.04 -17.61
CA ASP A 61 -3.26 -5.74 -18.96
C ASP A 61 -3.72 -4.38 -19.49
N LYS A 62 -3.71 -3.38 -18.61
CA LYS A 62 -4.08 -1.99 -18.95
C LYS A 62 -2.86 -1.18 -19.41
N ASP A 63 -3.01 0.14 -19.50
CA ASP A 63 -1.96 1.05 -19.93
C ASP A 63 -0.69 0.92 -19.06
N ILE A 64 0.33 0.27 -19.62
CA ILE A 64 1.59 -0.01 -18.92
C ILE A 64 2.38 1.27 -18.61
N ASN A 65 2.21 2.35 -19.39
CA ASN A 65 2.88 3.62 -19.15
C ASN A 65 2.33 4.29 -17.88
N LYS A 66 1.02 4.17 -17.64
CA LYS A 66 0.42 4.63 -16.39
C LYS A 66 0.90 3.82 -15.22
N ALA A 67 0.96 2.49 -15.35
CA ALA A 67 1.49 1.62 -14.31
C ALA A 67 2.95 1.99 -13.96
N LYS A 68 3.77 2.29 -14.98
CA LYS A 68 5.17 2.75 -14.82
C LYS A 68 5.23 4.05 -14.02
N MET A 69 4.46 5.05 -14.40
CA MET A 69 4.38 6.33 -13.69
C MET A 69 4.00 6.17 -12.21
N TRP A 70 3.02 5.33 -11.95
CA TRP A 70 2.50 5.13 -10.58
C TRP A 70 3.43 4.31 -9.70
N ILE A 71 4.10 3.28 -10.23
CA ILE A 71 5.06 2.52 -9.42
C ILE A 71 6.28 3.37 -9.07
N ASP A 72 6.74 4.21 -10.00
CA ASP A 72 7.84 5.14 -9.77
C ASP A 72 7.45 6.16 -8.70
N LYS A 73 6.23 6.72 -8.79
CA LYS A 73 5.70 7.64 -7.78
C LYS A 73 5.54 6.99 -6.42
N ALA A 74 5.05 5.75 -6.37
CA ALA A 74 4.92 4.99 -5.13
C ALA A 74 6.28 4.79 -4.43
N ILE A 75 7.33 4.55 -5.20
CA ILE A 75 8.70 4.38 -4.69
C ILE A 75 9.27 5.73 -4.22
N GLU A 76 9.11 6.79 -5.03
CA GLU A 76 9.61 8.14 -4.70
C GLU A 76 9.03 8.69 -3.39
N MET A 77 7.78 8.37 -3.08
CA MET A 77 7.10 8.81 -1.86
C MET A 77 7.55 8.10 -0.59
N ARG A 78 8.51 7.17 -0.68
CA ARG A 78 9.02 6.40 0.47
C ARG A 78 10.50 6.62 0.67
N ASP A 79 10.90 6.88 1.89
CA ASP A 79 12.32 6.97 2.27
C ASP A 79 13.02 5.61 2.11
N GLN A 80 12.33 4.53 2.47
CA GLN A 80 12.83 3.16 2.37
C GLN A 80 11.76 2.23 1.74
N PRO A 81 11.69 2.18 0.40
CA PRO A 81 10.79 1.25 -0.27
C PRO A 81 11.23 -0.20 -0.03
N ALA A 82 10.29 -1.07 0.32
CA ALA A 82 10.56 -2.49 0.51
C ALA A 82 10.82 -3.22 -0.82
N PHE A 83 11.45 -4.40 -0.75
CA PHE A 83 11.83 -5.21 -1.93
C PHE A 83 10.66 -5.49 -2.89
N TRP A 84 9.43 -5.65 -2.39
CA TRP A 84 8.27 -5.93 -3.25
C TRP A 84 7.87 -4.73 -4.14
N TYR A 85 8.15 -3.48 -3.75
CA TYR A 85 7.97 -2.31 -4.63
C TYR A 85 8.86 -2.40 -5.86
N TYR A 86 10.15 -2.68 -5.65
CA TYR A 86 11.12 -2.86 -6.73
C TYR A 86 10.84 -4.11 -7.55
N ARG A 87 10.29 -5.15 -6.94
CA ARG A 87 9.82 -6.33 -7.68
C ARG A 87 8.73 -5.97 -8.67
N GLN A 88 7.70 -5.24 -8.24
CA GLN A 88 6.62 -4.81 -9.14
C GLN A 88 7.14 -3.83 -10.20
N GLN A 89 8.01 -2.90 -9.84
CA GLN A 89 8.67 -2.02 -10.79
C GLN A 89 9.39 -2.83 -11.87
N SER A 90 10.13 -3.86 -11.51
CA SER A 90 10.85 -4.71 -12.45
C SER A 90 9.93 -5.39 -13.46
N LEU A 91 8.78 -5.90 -13.01
CA LEU A 91 7.79 -6.55 -13.88
C LEU A 91 7.11 -5.56 -14.83
N ILE A 92 6.75 -4.37 -14.33
CA ILE A 92 6.17 -3.29 -15.12
C ILE A 92 7.15 -2.81 -16.19
N TYR A 93 8.41 -2.62 -15.83
CA TYR A 93 9.45 -2.20 -16.77
C TYR A 93 9.73 -3.25 -17.84
N ALA A 94 9.77 -4.54 -17.46
CA ALA A 94 9.91 -5.63 -18.41
C ALA A 94 8.75 -5.65 -19.42
N LYS A 95 7.51 -5.48 -18.94
CA LYS A 95 6.31 -5.44 -19.78
C LYS A 95 6.28 -4.20 -20.69
N SER A 96 6.83 -3.09 -20.25
CA SER A 96 6.97 -1.88 -21.08
C SER A 96 8.08 -1.95 -22.13
N GLY A 97 8.87 -3.04 -22.14
CA GLY A 97 10.02 -3.23 -23.04
C GLY A 97 11.34 -2.64 -22.51
N ASP A 98 11.33 -1.99 -21.37
CA ASP A 98 12.54 -1.45 -20.73
C ASP A 98 13.30 -2.53 -19.96
N LYS A 99 13.99 -3.39 -20.70
CA LYS A 99 14.77 -4.51 -20.11
C LYS A 99 15.87 -4.04 -19.16
N LYS A 100 16.53 -2.92 -19.46
CA LYS A 100 17.61 -2.39 -18.62
C LYS A 100 17.05 -1.92 -17.28
N GLY A 101 15.99 -1.15 -17.29
CA GLY A 101 15.28 -0.72 -16.08
C GLY A 101 14.72 -1.90 -15.28
N ALA A 102 14.16 -2.91 -15.96
CA ALA A 102 13.65 -4.12 -15.32
C ALA A 102 14.75 -4.87 -14.55
N ILE A 103 15.93 -5.07 -15.17
CA ILE A 103 17.05 -5.76 -14.54
C ILE A 103 17.58 -4.94 -13.34
N ALA A 104 17.70 -3.62 -13.49
CA ALA A 104 18.15 -2.75 -12.39
C ALA A 104 17.20 -2.80 -11.18
N ALA A 105 15.91 -2.71 -11.41
CA ALA A 105 14.90 -2.81 -10.36
C ALA A 105 14.89 -4.21 -9.71
N ALA A 106 15.02 -5.28 -10.51
CA ALA A 106 15.08 -6.64 -9.98
C ALA A 106 16.33 -6.90 -9.11
N LYS A 107 17.48 -6.34 -9.48
CA LYS A 107 18.70 -6.41 -8.67
C LYS A 107 18.51 -5.71 -7.33
N LYS A 108 17.93 -4.52 -7.34
CA LYS A 108 17.63 -3.79 -6.10
C LYS A 108 16.63 -4.54 -5.21
N SER A 109 15.60 -5.13 -5.81
CA SER A 109 14.67 -6.02 -5.08
C SER A 109 15.40 -7.24 -4.51
N LEU A 110 16.33 -7.84 -5.26
CA LEU A 110 17.13 -8.98 -4.83
C LEU A 110 18.00 -8.66 -3.62
N ASP A 111 18.68 -7.53 -3.64
CA ASP A 111 19.55 -7.09 -2.55
C ASP A 111 18.73 -6.90 -1.26
N LEU A 112 17.64 -6.15 -1.33
CA LEU A 112 16.74 -5.92 -0.18
C LEU A 112 16.06 -7.20 0.31
N ALA A 113 15.67 -8.11 -0.59
CA ALA A 113 15.10 -9.40 -0.22
C ALA A 113 16.13 -10.30 0.48
N THR A 114 17.40 -10.20 0.08
CA THR A 114 18.51 -10.92 0.72
C THR A 114 18.77 -10.40 2.12
N GLU A 115 18.78 -9.09 2.31
CA GLU A 115 18.90 -8.46 3.63
C GLU A 115 17.74 -8.85 4.56
N ALA A 116 16.52 -8.98 3.99
CA ALA A 116 15.32 -9.40 4.72
C ALA A 116 15.22 -10.92 4.93
N GLY A 117 16.09 -11.74 4.31
CA GLY A 117 16.05 -13.20 4.38
C GLY A 117 14.83 -13.81 3.67
N ASN A 118 14.27 -13.15 2.65
CA ASN A 118 13.09 -13.62 1.93
C ASN A 118 13.47 -14.46 0.72
N GLU A 119 13.57 -15.78 0.92
CA GLU A 119 14.01 -16.74 -0.09
C GLU A 119 13.12 -16.77 -1.35
N ASP A 120 11.81 -16.57 -1.21
CA ASP A 120 10.88 -16.57 -2.35
C ASP A 120 11.19 -15.42 -3.31
N TYR A 121 11.36 -14.21 -2.79
CA TYR A 121 11.70 -13.04 -3.62
C TYR A 121 13.11 -13.11 -4.17
N ILE A 122 14.06 -13.71 -3.44
CA ILE A 122 15.40 -13.98 -3.93
C ILE A 122 15.33 -14.87 -5.18
N ALA A 123 14.62 -16.01 -5.09
CA ALA A 123 14.45 -16.93 -6.20
C ALA A 123 13.73 -16.28 -7.40
N LEU A 124 12.62 -15.56 -7.15
CA LEU A 124 11.86 -14.86 -8.18
C LEU A 124 12.70 -13.81 -8.93
N ASN A 125 13.50 -13.01 -8.21
CA ASN A 125 14.34 -11.98 -8.82
C ASN A 125 15.48 -12.59 -9.62
N LYS A 126 16.18 -13.60 -9.10
CA LYS A 126 17.25 -14.33 -9.82
C LYS A 126 16.74 -14.91 -11.13
N LYS A 127 15.57 -15.58 -11.11
CA LYS A 127 14.91 -16.12 -12.29
C LYS A 127 14.63 -15.06 -13.35
N SER A 128 14.03 -13.94 -12.93
CA SER A 128 13.69 -12.86 -13.86
C SER A 128 14.93 -12.22 -14.48
N ILE A 129 15.96 -11.94 -13.69
CA ILE A 129 17.22 -11.37 -14.16
C ILE A 129 17.86 -12.29 -15.21
N SER A 130 17.95 -13.60 -14.93
CA SER A 130 18.49 -14.59 -15.86
C SER A 130 17.76 -14.60 -17.21
N VAL A 131 16.42 -14.60 -17.18
CA VAL A 131 15.58 -14.56 -18.38
C VAL A 131 15.81 -13.26 -19.17
N TRP A 132 15.84 -12.13 -18.51
CA TRP A 132 16.00 -10.83 -19.19
C TRP A 132 17.42 -10.57 -19.68
N GLU A 133 18.45 -11.14 -19.04
CA GLU A 133 19.84 -11.14 -19.51
C GLU A 133 20.10 -12.16 -20.63
N GLY A 134 19.13 -13.05 -20.93
CA GLY A 134 19.30 -14.09 -21.94
C GLY A 134 20.27 -15.21 -21.52
N LYS A 135 20.50 -15.38 -20.22
CA LYS A 135 21.32 -16.46 -19.68
C LYS A 135 20.47 -17.69 -19.34
N PRO A 136 20.89 -18.91 -19.74
CA PRO A 136 20.21 -20.11 -19.27
C PRO A 136 20.34 -20.20 -17.75
N MET A 137 19.23 -20.57 -17.07
CA MET A 137 19.29 -20.89 -15.64
C MET A 137 20.23 -22.10 -15.46
N SER A 138 21.33 -21.90 -14.73
CA SER A 138 22.10 -23.04 -14.24
C SER A 138 21.32 -23.66 -13.09
N ASP A 139 20.65 -24.78 -13.36
CA ASP A 139 20.16 -25.67 -12.31
C ASP A 139 21.35 -26.14 -11.48
N LYS A 140 21.46 -25.65 -10.25
CA LYS A 140 22.23 -26.26 -9.16
C LYS A 140 21.43 -26.18 -7.89
#